data_e8c0308329347fdd3a109fa88888165b
#
_entry.id   e8c0308329347fdd3a109fa88888165b
#
_cell.length_a   1.000
_cell.length_b   1.000
_cell.length_c   1.000
_cell.angle_alpha   90.00
_cell.angle_beta   90.00
_cell.angle_gamma   90.00
#
_symmetry.space_group_name_H-M   'P 1'
#
loop_
_entity.id
_entity.type
_entity.pdbx_description
1 polymer ?
#
loop_
_entity_poly.entity_id
_entity_poly.type
_entity_poly.pdbx_seq_one_letter_code
_entity_poly.pdbx_strand_id
1 'polypeptide(L)'
;MNKRRLKKALRRLINLPGGIYFFLYIINKIRHFYLKAIKSTRVAYPSTIMLELTNQCNLACTICPREYDYGKAMDKGKMSVESAKKIIDELWPYLDSIGLTGMGETFLYNEIEEIVDYIKTKNKGIIISVSTNAVLPNFIEKVSKIVDKVDTIQISIDGLDDVYEHIRKNASFQELDRNLRLLAKITSNTNTDIMLNMVVTKENYSHMPTLVKYTEEIGIKYMDFTLLNLASVTNIDRSYYDFYQSSHFSYVLSELDDTINKTPSVLVTERNFRTDNNFQKCPYPWTHFYICWNGYIAPCCAKPFPKELNFGNVFNTKVINVLNDTSYKRFRSLWYKNITPDFCDKCHFVDLESIK
;
A
#
# COMPACT_ATOMS: atom_id res chain seq x y z
N MET A 1 -16.55 -3.71 13.52
CA MET A 1 -15.39 -2.83 13.24
C MET A 1 -14.19 -3.41 13.99
N ASN A 2 -13.08 -3.71 13.31
CA ASN A 2 -11.90 -4.34 13.91
C ASN A 2 -11.30 -3.42 15.00
N LYS A 3 -10.97 -3.97 16.21
CA LYS A 3 -10.40 -3.23 17.36
C LYS A 3 -9.22 -2.31 16.95
N ARG A 4 -8.37 -2.77 16.00
CA ARG A 4 -7.27 -2.00 15.44
C ARG A 4 -7.75 -0.72 14.73
N ARG A 5 -8.76 -0.82 13.86
CA ARG A 5 -9.33 0.34 13.15
C ARG A 5 -9.97 1.33 14.13
N LEU A 6 -10.63 0.82 15.16
CA LEU A 6 -11.22 1.66 16.21
C LEU A 6 -10.15 2.43 16.99
N LYS A 7 -9.07 1.75 17.41
CA LYS A 7 -7.94 2.39 18.13
C LYS A 7 -7.32 3.52 17.29
N LYS A 8 -7.07 3.27 15.99
CA LYS A 8 -6.52 4.30 15.08
C LYS A 8 -7.50 5.46 14.86
N ALA A 9 -8.81 5.17 14.72
CA ALA A 9 -9.83 6.20 14.60
C ALA A 9 -9.94 7.07 15.87
N LEU A 10 -9.92 6.47 17.05
CA LEU A 10 -9.92 7.19 18.34
C LEU A 10 -8.69 8.08 18.47
N ARG A 11 -7.50 7.54 18.18
CA ARG A 11 -6.27 8.33 18.20
C ARG A 11 -6.34 9.52 17.26
N ARG A 12 -6.92 9.32 16.05
CA ARG A 12 -7.13 10.41 15.11
C ARG A 12 -8.07 11.47 15.65
N LEU A 13 -9.17 11.08 16.28
CA LEU A 13 -10.15 11.99 16.87
C LEU A 13 -9.56 12.83 18.02
N ILE A 14 -8.73 12.21 18.87
CA ILE A 14 -8.07 12.89 20.00
C ILE A 14 -7.02 13.92 19.49
N ASN A 15 -6.42 13.66 18.33
CA ASN A 15 -5.35 14.49 17.77
C ASN A 15 -5.81 15.21 16.49
N LEU A 16 -7.04 15.71 16.46
CA LEU A 16 -7.50 16.57 15.36
C LEU A 16 -6.66 17.86 15.30
N PRO A 17 -6.48 18.44 14.10
CA PRO A 17 -5.80 19.71 13.98
C PRO A 17 -6.44 20.78 14.87
N GLY A 18 -5.65 21.64 15.47
CA GLY A 18 -6.16 22.74 16.32
C GLY A 18 -6.40 24.04 15.54
N GLY A 19 -7.13 24.99 16.16
CA GLY A 19 -7.33 26.32 15.61
C GLY A 19 -7.99 26.33 14.22
N ILE A 20 -7.49 27.19 13.33
CA ILE A 20 -8.00 27.32 11.95
C ILE A 20 -7.93 26.02 11.16
N TYR A 21 -6.94 25.17 11.44
CA TYR A 21 -6.76 23.90 10.74
C TYR A 21 -7.88 22.90 11.02
N PHE A 22 -8.52 22.96 12.20
CA PHE A 22 -9.70 22.16 12.50
C PHE A 22 -10.84 22.50 11.55
N PHE A 23 -11.11 23.78 11.31
CA PHE A 23 -12.14 24.21 10.36
C PHE A 23 -11.81 23.77 8.94
N LEU A 24 -10.56 23.92 8.50
CA LEU A 24 -10.12 23.46 7.18
C LEU A 24 -10.34 21.94 7.03
N TYR A 25 -10.00 21.16 8.05
CA TYR A 25 -10.23 19.72 8.07
C TYR A 25 -11.72 19.36 7.94
N ILE A 26 -12.59 19.98 8.75
CA ILE A 26 -14.04 19.72 8.72
C ILE A 26 -14.65 20.13 7.39
N ILE A 27 -14.35 21.34 6.90
CA ILE A 27 -14.83 21.82 5.59
C ILE A 27 -14.40 20.84 4.48
N ASN A 28 -13.16 20.34 4.54
CA ASN A 28 -12.68 19.38 3.56
C ASN A 28 -13.46 18.05 3.63
N LYS A 29 -13.81 17.54 4.83
CA LYS A 29 -14.67 16.35 4.99
C LYS A 29 -16.06 16.56 4.42
N ILE A 30 -16.67 17.71 4.68
CA ILE A 30 -17.97 18.06 4.11
C ILE A 30 -17.87 18.11 2.58
N ARG A 31 -16.81 18.70 2.05
CA ARG A 31 -16.55 18.75 0.61
C ARG A 31 -16.38 17.37 -0.01
N HIS A 32 -15.66 16.45 0.66
CA HIS A 32 -15.59 15.06 0.22
C HIS A 32 -16.96 14.41 0.10
N PHE A 33 -17.78 14.55 1.16
CA PHE A 33 -19.13 14.00 1.17
C PHE A 33 -19.98 14.58 0.05
N TYR A 34 -19.99 15.89 -0.10
CA TYR A 34 -20.75 16.59 -1.14
C TYR A 34 -20.34 16.15 -2.56
N LEU A 35 -19.03 16.17 -2.86
CA LEU A 35 -18.52 15.77 -4.18
C LEU A 35 -18.83 14.31 -4.51
N LYS A 36 -18.80 13.42 -3.52
CA LYS A 36 -19.21 12.01 -3.66
C LYS A 36 -20.72 11.90 -3.93
N ALA A 37 -21.55 12.63 -3.20
CA ALA A 37 -23.01 12.60 -3.35
C ALA A 37 -23.46 13.04 -4.75
N ILE A 38 -22.83 14.06 -5.31
CA ILE A 38 -23.13 14.56 -6.67
C ILE A 38 -22.36 13.81 -7.78
N LYS A 39 -21.68 12.70 -7.47
CA LYS A 39 -20.87 11.92 -8.41
C LYS A 39 -19.88 12.79 -9.20
N SER A 40 -19.19 13.70 -8.52
CA SER A 40 -18.26 14.65 -9.15
C SER A 40 -17.00 13.98 -9.68
N THR A 41 -16.50 14.45 -10.83
CA THR A 41 -15.15 14.15 -11.28
C THR A 41 -14.07 14.96 -10.56
N ARG A 42 -14.46 16.00 -9.79
CA ARG A 42 -13.57 16.73 -8.92
C ARG A 42 -13.42 16.03 -7.58
N VAL A 43 -12.29 16.29 -6.91
CA VAL A 43 -12.00 15.81 -5.55
C VAL A 43 -11.66 16.98 -4.62
N ALA A 44 -11.87 16.79 -3.32
CA ALA A 44 -11.34 17.63 -2.27
C ALA A 44 -9.85 17.30 -2.01
N TYR A 45 -9.18 17.98 -1.09
CA TYR A 45 -7.85 17.59 -0.64
C TYR A 45 -7.86 16.17 -0.10
N PRO A 46 -6.85 15.34 -0.45
CA PRO A 46 -6.82 13.93 -0.05
C PRO A 46 -6.78 13.78 1.47
N SER A 47 -7.56 12.83 1.99
CA SER A 47 -7.43 12.39 3.38
C SER A 47 -6.40 11.26 3.55
N THR A 48 -6.02 10.63 2.47
CA THR A 48 -4.99 9.58 2.44
C THR A 48 -4.14 9.75 1.19
N ILE A 49 -2.83 9.66 1.35
CA ILE A 49 -1.87 9.62 0.25
C ILE A 49 -0.88 8.47 0.43
N MET A 50 -0.32 8.02 -0.68
CA MET A 50 0.90 7.23 -0.72
C MET A 50 2.01 8.15 -1.25
N LEU A 51 3.07 8.31 -0.48
CA LEU A 51 4.23 9.12 -0.82
C LEU A 51 5.44 8.21 -1.02
N GLU A 52 5.84 8.05 -2.26
CA GLU A 52 7.05 7.31 -2.60
C GLU A 52 8.27 8.19 -2.36
N LEU A 53 9.04 7.86 -1.33
CA LEU A 53 10.29 8.57 -1.02
C LEU A 53 11.43 8.11 -1.94
N THR A 54 11.41 6.84 -2.36
CA THR A 54 12.35 6.26 -3.31
C THR A 54 11.72 5.09 -4.07
N ASN A 55 12.13 4.89 -5.31
CA ASN A 55 11.82 3.69 -6.07
C ASN A 55 13.05 2.79 -6.28
N GLN A 56 14.16 3.06 -5.59
CA GLN A 56 15.31 2.16 -5.53
C GLN A 56 15.00 0.97 -4.63
N CYS A 57 15.42 -0.22 -5.01
CA CYS A 57 15.23 -1.45 -4.22
C CYS A 57 16.46 -2.34 -4.35
N ASN A 58 16.76 -3.06 -3.29
CA ASN A 58 17.83 -4.06 -3.23
C ASN A 58 17.41 -5.43 -3.79
N LEU A 59 16.10 -5.66 -4.03
CA LEU A 59 15.57 -6.91 -4.54
C LEU A 59 15.09 -6.81 -6.00
N ALA A 60 14.93 -7.96 -6.66
CA ALA A 60 14.41 -8.14 -8.01
C ALA A 60 13.30 -9.23 -8.03
N CYS A 61 12.22 -9.01 -7.26
CA CYS A 61 11.15 -9.99 -7.09
C CYS A 61 10.44 -10.31 -8.39
N THR A 62 10.18 -11.60 -8.65
CA THR A 62 9.54 -12.09 -9.89
C THR A 62 8.14 -11.55 -10.14
N ILE A 63 7.44 -11.17 -9.07
CA ILE A 63 6.07 -10.62 -9.10
C ILE A 63 6.04 -9.08 -9.02
N CYS A 64 7.20 -8.43 -8.99
CA CYS A 64 7.26 -6.98 -8.82
C CYS A 64 7.04 -6.26 -10.15
N PRO A 65 6.11 -5.30 -10.21
CA PRO A 65 5.87 -4.49 -11.42
C PRO A 65 7.11 -3.77 -11.98
N ARG A 66 8.13 -3.55 -11.15
CA ARG A 66 9.41 -2.95 -11.56
C ARG A 66 10.19 -3.79 -12.59
N GLU A 67 9.94 -5.09 -12.60
CA GLU A 67 10.65 -6.03 -13.47
C GLU A 67 9.98 -6.21 -14.84
N TYR A 68 8.91 -5.44 -15.13
CA TYR A 68 8.16 -5.50 -16.38
C TYR A 68 8.08 -4.13 -17.06
N ASP A 69 7.92 -4.10 -18.36
CA ASP A 69 7.70 -2.95 -19.25
C ASP A 69 8.00 -1.56 -18.68
N TYR A 70 6.97 -0.81 -18.30
CA TYR A 70 7.13 0.55 -17.74
C TYR A 70 7.87 0.60 -16.41
N GLY A 71 7.86 -0.48 -15.65
CA GLY A 71 8.65 -0.61 -14.43
C GLY A 71 10.15 -0.66 -14.72
N LYS A 72 10.58 -1.43 -15.74
CA LYS A 72 11.98 -1.44 -16.19
C LYS A 72 12.42 -0.12 -16.79
N ALA A 73 11.49 0.55 -17.50
CA ALA A 73 11.75 1.82 -18.18
C ALA A 73 11.67 3.04 -17.25
N MET A 74 11.25 2.88 -15.97
CA MET A 74 11.13 4.03 -15.06
C MET A 74 12.49 4.56 -14.63
N ASP A 75 12.56 5.88 -14.47
CA ASP A 75 13.72 6.53 -13.87
C ASP A 75 13.82 6.14 -12.40
N LYS A 76 15.04 5.88 -11.91
CA LYS A 76 15.29 5.49 -10.53
C LYS A 76 15.86 6.66 -9.74
N GLY A 77 15.34 6.89 -8.54
CA GLY A 77 15.80 7.99 -7.72
C GLY A 77 15.13 8.03 -6.35
N LYS A 78 15.31 9.18 -5.69
CA LYS A 78 14.72 9.48 -4.39
C LYS A 78 14.23 10.93 -4.34
N MET A 79 13.17 11.17 -3.58
CA MET A 79 12.64 12.52 -3.33
C MET A 79 13.56 13.27 -2.40
N SER A 80 13.77 14.57 -2.65
CA SER A 80 14.49 15.39 -1.68
C SER A 80 13.65 15.62 -0.43
N VAL A 81 14.31 15.81 0.71
CA VAL A 81 13.64 16.12 1.99
C VAL A 81 12.77 17.36 1.86
N GLU A 82 13.27 18.39 1.19
CA GLU A 82 12.57 19.66 0.96
C GLU A 82 11.29 19.43 0.14
N SER A 83 11.36 18.63 -0.91
CA SER A 83 10.19 18.30 -1.73
C SER A 83 9.14 17.53 -0.94
N ALA A 84 9.56 16.54 -0.15
CA ALA A 84 8.68 15.79 0.72
C ALA A 84 7.99 16.69 1.76
N LYS A 85 8.75 17.55 2.44
CA LYS A 85 8.23 18.53 3.40
C LYS A 85 7.24 19.51 2.76
N LYS A 86 7.54 20.00 1.55
CA LYS A 86 6.62 20.90 0.81
C LYS A 86 5.28 20.23 0.52
N ILE A 87 5.26 18.97 0.13
CA ILE A 87 4.03 18.19 -0.08
C ILE A 87 3.29 18.00 1.24
N ILE A 88 3.99 17.65 2.30
CA ILE A 88 3.43 17.48 3.64
C ILE A 88 2.82 18.80 4.13
N ASP A 89 3.49 19.94 3.94
CA ASP A 89 3.01 21.26 4.34
C ASP A 89 1.69 21.66 3.65
N GLU A 90 1.51 21.29 2.39
CA GLU A 90 0.25 21.52 1.69
C GLU A 90 -0.88 20.64 2.23
N LEU A 91 -0.57 19.38 2.59
CA LEU A 91 -1.58 18.35 2.79
C LEU A 91 -1.92 18.05 4.25
N TRP A 92 -0.99 18.26 5.20
CA TRP A 92 -1.16 17.82 6.59
C TRP A 92 -2.47 18.26 7.26
N PRO A 93 -3.04 19.45 6.99
CA PRO A 93 -4.30 19.84 7.63
C PRO A 93 -5.48 18.93 7.26
N TYR A 94 -5.39 18.23 6.15
CA TYR A 94 -6.45 17.43 5.56
C TYR A 94 -6.25 15.92 5.74
N LEU A 95 -5.00 15.48 6.05
CA LEU A 95 -4.63 14.07 6.09
C LEU A 95 -5.14 13.37 7.34
N ASP A 96 -5.72 12.19 7.14
CA ASP A 96 -5.92 11.15 8.16
C ASP A 96 -4.75 10.18 8.19
N SER A 97 -4.19 9.86 7.03
CA SER A 97 -3.11 8.89 6.91
C SER A 97 -2.16 9.20 5.76
N ILE A 98 -0.93 8.74 5.91
CA ILE A 98 0.11 8.74 4.89
C ILE A 98 0.81 7.38 4.85
N GLY A 99 0.88 6.79 3.67
CA GLY A 99 1.69 5.61 3.40
C GLY A 99 3.05 6.03 2.86
N LEU A 100 4.11 5.77 3.60
CA LEU A 100 5.49 5.92 3.11
C LEU A 100 5.87 4.59 2.44
N THR A 101 5.45 4.42 1.21
CA THR A 101 5.63 3.21 0.43
C THR A 101 5.69 3.54 -1.05
N GLY A 102 6.36 2.72 -1.81
CA GLY A 102 6.52 2.91 -3.25
C GLY A 102 6.96 1.64 -3.98
N MET A 103 7.46 1.82 -5.19
CA MET A 103 8.04 0.73 -5.98
C MET A 103 9.43 0.31 -5.48
N GLY A 104 10.03 1.06 -4.56
CA GLY A 104 11.32 0.79 -3.97
C GLY A 104 11.25 0.13 -2.59
N GLU A 105 12.42 -0.06 -2.00
CA GLU A 105 12.56 -0.40 -0.59
C GLU A 105 12.66 0.88 0.24
N THR A 106 11.67 1.08 1.10
CA THR A 106 11.51 2.34 1.84
C THR A 106 12.71 2.67 2.72
N PHE A 107 13.35 1.66 3.33
CA PHE A 107 14.53 1.87 4.17
C PHE A 107 15.85 2.08 3.41
N LEU A 108 15.83 2.09 2.07
CA LEU A 108 16.92 2.66 1.28
C LEU A 108 16.91 4.21 1.27
N TYR A 109 15.81 4.81 1.71
CA TYR A 109 15.74 6.26 1.95
C TYR A 109 16.29 6.58 3.34
N ASN A 110 17.50 7.13 3.40
CA ASN A 110 18.20 7.32 4.67
C ASN A 110 17.53 8.36 5.58
N GLU A 111 16.86 9.33 4.99
CA GLU A 111 16.22 10.45 5.67
C GLU A 111 14.78 10.13 6.13
N ILE A 112 14.40 8.85 6.20
CA ILE A 112 13.03 8.42 6.58
C ILE A 112 12.65 8.89 7.98
N GLU A 113 13.58 8.87 8.94
CA GLU A 113 13.34 9.35 10.30
C GLU A 113 12.94 10.83 10.28
N GLU A 114 13.69 11.66 9.55
CA GLU A 114 13.42 13.09 9.43
C GLU A 114 12.01 13.37 8.85
N ILE A 115 11.59 12.57 7.85
CA ILE A 115 10.25 12.71 7.27
C ILE A 115 9.17 12.29 8.25
N VAL A 116 9.35 11.16 8.96
CA VAL A 116 8.39 10.69 9.98
C VAL A 116 8.25 11.72 11.10
N ASP A 117 9.36 12.24 11.61
CA ASP A 117 9.37 13.27 12.64
C ASP A 117 8.67 14.55 12.14
N TYR A 118 8.97 14.98 10.92
CA TYR A 118 8.31 16.15 10.35
C TYR A 118 6.78 15.99 10.25
N ILE A 119 6.28 14.84 9.80
CA ILE A 119 4.83 14.57 9.78
C ILE A 119 4.26 14.68 11.21
N LYS A 120 4.93 14.10 12.22
CA LYS A 120 4.44 14.12 13.61
C LYS A 120 4.52 15.50 14.25
N THR A 121 5.46 16.36 13.84
CA THR A 121 5.49 17.76 14.29
C THR A 121 4.29 18.56 13.74
N LYS A 122 3.83 18.26 12.52
CA LYS A 122 2.63 18.89 11.94
C LYS A 122 1.35 18.41 12.62
N ASN A 123 1.18 17.11 12.76
CA ASN A 123 0.02 16.53 13.44
C ASN A 123 0.31 15.10 13.92
N LYS A 124 0.36 14.91 15.24
CA LYS A 124 0.56 13.60 15.87
C LYS A 124 -0.54 12.58 15.55
N GLY A 125 -1.73 13.05 15.15
CA GLY A 125 -2.87 12.21 14.78
C GLY A 125 -2.77 11.59 13.39
N ILE A 126 -1.89 12.06 12.50
CA ILE A 126 -1.72 11.45 11.19
C ILE A 126 -1.18 10.03 11.37
N ILE A 127 -1.93 9.07 10.81
CA ILE A 127 -1.54 7.65 10.80
C ILE A 127 -0.46 7.45 9.75
N ILE A 128 0.67 6.89 10.14
CA ILE A 128 1.80 6.60 9.24
C ILE A 128 1.91 5.08 9.06
N SER A 129 1.90 4.62 7.82
CA SER A 129 2.23 3.25 7.46
C SER A 129 3.49 3.21 6.59
N VAL A 130 4.30 2.18 6.79
CA VAL A 130 5.53 1.94 6.02
C VAL A 130 5.49 0.51 5.49
N SER A 131 5.90 0.30 4.23
CA SER A 131 6.08 -1.05 3.67
C SER A 131 7.56 -1.31 3.40
N THR A 132 8.01 -2.54 3.66
CA THR A 132 9.42 -2.94 3.51
C THR A 132 9.55 -4.42 3.20
N ASN A 133 10.64 -4.79 2.55
CA ASN A 133 11.04 -6.20 2.42
C ASN A 133 11.81 -6.71 3.67
N ALA A 134 12.23 -5.82 4.55
CA ALA A 134 12.97 -6.10 5.78
C ALA A 134 14.30 -6.87 5.61
N VAL A 135 14.86 -6.91 4.40
CA VAL A 135 16.11 -7.62 4.08
C VAL A 135 17.19 -6.60 3.70
N LEU A 136 17.65 -5.87 4.69
CA LEU A 136 18.76 -4.92 4.58
C LEU A 136 19.73 -5.13 5.73
N PRO A 137 21.04 -5.04 5.51
CA PRO A 137 22.05 -5.29 6.55
C PRO A 137 21.84 -4.51 7.85
N ASN A 138 21.32 -3.29 7.76
CA ASN A 138 21.08 -2.40 8.91
C ASN A 138 19.60 -2.10 9.13
N PHE A 139 18.71 -3.02 8.73
CA PHE A 139 17.25 -2.85 8.83
C PHE A 139 16.81 -2.52 10.26
N ILE A 140 17.24 -3.31 11.24
CA ILE A 140 16.85 -3.14 12.65
C ILE A 140 17.28 -1.79 13.18
N GLU A 141 18.50 -1.33 12.88
CA GLU A 141 18.96 0.01 13.27
C GLU A 141 18.04 1.10 12.70
N LYS A 142 17.73 1.04 11.41
CA LYS A 142 16.91 2.04 10.73
C LYS A 142 15.46 2.03 11.23
N VAL A 143 14.85 0.85 11.38
CA VAL A 143 13.45 0.75 11.83
C VAL A 143 13.29 1.18 13.29
N SER A 144 14.29 0.95 14.14
CA SER A 144 14.28 1.36 15.55
C SER A 144 14.13 2.87 15.73
N LYS A 145 14.59 3.67 14.77
CA LYS A 145 14.49 5.15 14.82
C LYS A 145 13.06 5.68 14.62
N ILE A 146 12.18 4.86 14.03
CA ILE A 146 10.81 5.28 13.70
C ILE A 146 9.72 4.38 14.29
N VAL A 147 10.08 3.26 14.90
CA VAL A 147 9.14 2.21 15.32
C VAL A 147 8.08 2.68 16.32
N ASP A 148 8.38 3.64 17.17
CA ASP A 148 7.44 4.23 18.15
C ASP A 148 6.59 5.38 17.56
N LYS A 149 6.96 5.86 16.37
CA LYS A 149 6.37 7.02 15.69
C LYS A 149 5.40 6.64 14.56
N VAL A 150 5.52 5.41 14.02
CA VAL A 150 4.66 4.90 12.95
C VAL A 150 3.55 4.01 13.50
N ASP A 151 2.48 3.83 12.75
CA ASP A 151 1.30 3.08 13.19
C ASP A 151 1.26 1.65 12.66
N THR A 152 1.92 1.42 11.52
CA THR A 152 1.98 0.10 10.88
C THR A 152 3.28 -0.04 10.11
N ILE A 153 3.95 -1.16 10.29
CA ILE A 153 5.03 -1.61 9.42
C ILE A 153 4.53 -2.88 8.73
N GLN A 154 4.36 -2.81 7.42
CA GLN A 154 3.96 -3.94 6.59
C GLN A 154 5.21 -4.58 6.01
N ILE A 155 5.38 -5.86 6.30
CA ILE A 155 6.50 -6.66 5.82
C ILE A 155 6.03 -7.57 4.71
N SER A 156 6.72 -7.55 3.61
CA SER A 156 6.43 -8.43 2.48
C SER A 156 7.07 -9.80 2.68
N ILE A 157 6.25 -10.86 2.66
CA ILE A 157 6.69 -12.25 2.78
C ILE A 157 5.86 -13.15 1.85
N ASP A 158 6.47 -13.69 0.81
CA ASP A 158 5.75 -14.44 -0.23
C ASP A 158 5.97 -15.96 -0.15
N GLY A 159 6.31 -16.48 1.03
CA GLY A 159 6.56 -17.88 1.31
C GLY A 159 7.57 -18.02 2.44
N LEU A 160 8.05 -19.24 2.66
CA LEU A 160 9.13 -19.59 3.58
C LEU A 160 10.28 -20.22 2.77
N ASP A 161 11.50 -20.13 3.30
CA ASP A 161 12.70 -20.76 2.77
C ASP A 161 12.88 -20.56 1.25
N ASP A 162 13.08 -21.63 0.52
CA ASP A 162 13.37 -21.63 -0.92
C ASP A 162 12.25 -20.96 -1.75
N VAL A 163 10.96 -21.10 -1.36
CA VAL A 163 9.84 -20.45 -2.07
C VAL A 163 9.92 -18.95 -1.91
N TYR A 164 10.26 -18.46 -0.72
CA TYR A 164 10.48 -17.03 -0.50
C TYR A 164 11.62 -16.49 -1.38
N GLU A 165 12.78 -17.17 -1.37
CA GLU A 165 13.97 -16.74 -2.10
C GLU A 165 13.79 -16.85 -3.62
N HIS A 166 13.00 -17.85 -4.10
CA HIS A 166 12.64 -17.97 -5.50
C HIS A 166 11.83 -16.78 -6.01
N ILE A 167 10.83 -16.35 -5.24
CA ILE A 167 9.97 -15.21 -5.61
C ILE A 167 10.69 -13.89 -5.38
N ARG A 168 11.37 -13.73 -4.24
CA ARG A 168 12.06 -12.51 -3.85
C ARG A 168 13.56 -12.61 -4.13
N LYS A 169 13.90 -12.62 -5.41
CA LYS A 169 15.30 -12.73 -5.86
C LYS A 169 16.19 -11.71 -5.17
N ASN A 170 17.38 -12.15 -4.78
CA ASN A 170 18.38 -11.42 -4.01
C ASN A 170 18.00 -11.24 -2.51
N ALA A 171 16.96 -11.88 -2.02
CA ALA A 171 16.64 -11.94 -0.60
C ALA A 171 17.19 -13.23 0.01
N SER A 172 17.40 -13.22 1.34
CA SER A 172 17.64 -14.40 2.16
C SER A 172 16.50 -14.56 3.15
N PHE A 173 15.89 -15.73 3.21
CA PHE A 173 14.85 -16.03 4.19
C PHE A 173 15.42 -16.03 5.61
N GLN A 174 16.63 -16.54 5.81
CA GLN A 174 17.31 -16.53 7.10
C GLN A 174 17.50 -15.09 7.62
N GLU A 175 17.85 -14.14 6.74
CA GLU A 175 17.97 -12.75 7.13
C GLU A 175 16.60 -12.13 7.48
N LEU A 176 15.56 -12.44 6.70
CA LEU A 176 14.20 -12.03 6.98
C LEU A 176 13.72 -12.55 8.33
N ASP A 177 13.83 -13.87 8.60
CA ASP A 177 13.41 -14.50 9.85
C ASP A 177 14.08 -13.85 11.06
N ARG A 178 15.40 -13.68 11.00
CA ARG A 178 16.16 -13.00 12.05
C ARG A 178 15.62 -11.59 12.30
N ASN A 179 15.39 -10.82 11.24
CA ASN A 179 14.91 -9.44 11.33
C ASN A 179 13.47 -9.37 11.84
N LEU A 180 12.59 -10.31 11.45
CA LEU A 180 11.22 -10.39 11.95
C LEU A 180 11.16 -10.70 13.44
N ARG A 181 11.95 -11.66 13.93
CA ARG A 181 12.02 -11.99 15.37
C ARG A 181 12.54 -10.82 16.20
N LEU A 182 13.55 -10.09 15.70
CA LEU A 182 14.04 -8.89 16.35
C LEU A 182 12.99 -7.76 16.33
N LEU A 183 12.31 -7.57 15.19
CA LEU A 183 11.27 -6.57 15.04
C LEU A 183 10.08 -6.84 15.97
N ALA A 184 9.61 -8.09 16.07
CA ALA A 184 8.57 -8.49 17.01
C ALA A 184 8.96 -8.14 18.46
N LYS A 185 10.22 -8.35 18.82
CA LYS A 185 10.75 -8.02 20.14
C LYS A 185 10.78 -6.51 20.42
N ILE A 186 11.31 -5.71 19.50
CA ILE A 186 11.40 -4.24 19.70
C ILE A 186 10.03 -3.55 19.67
N THR A 187 9.05 -4.15 18.98
CA THR A 187 7.69 -3.59 18.88
C THR A 187 6.77 -4.00 20.01
N SER A 188 7.13 -5.00 20.84
CA SER A 188 6.26 -5.57 21.88
C SER A 188 5.71 -4.53 22.87
N ASN A 189 6.46 -3.48 23.14
CA ASN A 189 6.10 -2.37 24.04
C ASN A 189 5.72 -1.07 23.31
N THR A 190 5.51 -1.13 22.00
CA THR A 190 5.11 0.04 21.20
C THR A 190 3.63 -0.04 20.78
N ASN A 191 3.13 1.06 20.19
CA ASN A 191 1.80 1.09 19.59
C ASN A 191 1.81 0.73 18.10
N THR A 192 2.94 0.29 17.57
CA THR A 192 3.13 -0.03 16.16
C THR A 192 2.68 -1.46 15.88
N ASP A 193 1.79 -1.59 14.91
CA ASP A 193 1.37 -2.90 14.43
C ASP A 193 2.34 -3.41 13.36
N ILE A 194 2.87 -4.61 13.53
CA ILE A 194 3.56 -5.34 12.47
C ILE A 194 2.53 -6.19 11.73
N MET A 195 2.56 -6.11 10.41
CA MET A 195 1.69 -6.86 9.51
C MET A 195 2.53 -7.57 8.47
N LEU A 196 2.41 -8.87 8.39
CA LEU A 196 2.97 -9.63 7.28
C LEU A 196 2.00 -9.57 6.09
N ASN A 197 2.52 -9.46 4.88
CA ASN A 197 1.72 -9.46 3.66
C ASN A 197 2.31 -10.41 2.63
N MET A 198 1.47 -11.33 2.15
CA MET A 198 1.79 -12.24 1.06
C MET A 198 0.97 -11.88 -0.17
N VAL A 199 1.65 -11.71 -1.31
CA VAL A 199 1.00 -11.72 -2.61
C VAL A 199 0.85 -13.16 -3.06
N VAL A 200 -0.38 -13.65 -3.08
CA VAL A 200 -0.67 -15.06 -3.38
C VAL A 200 -0.57 -15.32 -4.88
N THR A 201 0.19 -16.34 -5.24
CA THR A 201 0.46 -16.76 -6.62
C THR A 201 0.31 -18.28 -6.77
N LYS A 202 0.40 -18.78 -8.01
CA LYS A 202 0.45 -20.23 -8.30
C LYS A 202 1.64 -20.93 -7.65
N GLU A 203 2.69 -20.19 -7.34
CA GLU A 203 3.95 -20.75 -6.82
C GLU A 203 3.95 -20.86 -5.29
N ASN A 204 3.12 -20.06 -4.60
CA ASN A 204 3.20 -19.93 -3.15
C ASN A 204 1.89 -20.15 -2.39
N TYR A 205 0.74 -20.30 -3.07
CA TYR A 205 -0.58 -20.39 -2.40
C TYR A 205 -0.66 -21.48 -1.34
N SER A 206 0.03 -22.60 -1.54
CA SER A 206 0.08 -23.71 -0.57
C SER A 206 0.79 -23.34 0.75
N HIS A 207 1.57 -22.25 0.76
CA HIS A 207 2.25 -21.76 1.95
C HIS A 207 1.34 -20.92 2.87
N MET A 208 0.12 -20.55 2.44
CA MET A 208 -0.77 -19.70 3.26
C MET A 208 -1.03 -20.26 4.67
N PRO A 209 -1.43 -21.55 4.86
CA PRO A 209 -1.63 -22.09 6.21
C PRO A 209 -0.34 -22.12 7.04
N THR A 210 0.78 -22.46 6.42
CA THR A 210 2.08 -22.53 7.12
C THR A 210 2.54 -21.13 7.54
N LEU A 211 2.30 -20.10 6.72
CA LEU A 211 2.61 -18.71 7.08
C LEU A 211 1.79 -18.19 8.26
N VAL A 212 0.53 -18.60 8.42
CA VAL A 212 -0.25 -18.27 9.62
C VAL A 212 0.40 -18.85 10.88
N LYS A 213 0.83 -20.13 10.83
CA LYS A 213 1.52 -20.78 11.96
C LYS A 213 2.88 -20.11 12.25
N TYR A 214 3.65 -19.82 11.22
CA TYR A 214 4.90 -19.08 11.35
C TYR A 214 4.69 -17.68 11.96
N THR A 215 3.64 -16.97 11.56
CA THR A 215 3.30 -15.65 12.09
C THR A 215 3.03 -15.70 13.60
N GLU A 216 2.34 -16.77 14.08
CA GLU A 216 2.13 -17.03 15.51
C GLU A 216 3.46 -17.34 16.22
N GLU A 217 4.27 -18.23 15.65
CA GLU A 217 5.55 -18.66 16.22
C GLU A 217 6.47 -17.47 16.51
N ILE A 218 6.55 -16.51 15.58
CA ILE A 218 7.41 -15.33 15.74
C ILE A 218 6.75 -14.21 16.54
N GLY A 219 5.52 -14.41 17.03
CA GLY A 219 4.80 -13.46 17.89
C GLY A 219 4.22 -12.24 17.15
N ILE A 220 4.05 -12.29 15.84
CA ILE A 220 3.39 -11.25 15.05
C ILE A 220 1.88 -11.52 14.98
N LYS A 221 1.06 -10.46 15.04
CA LYS A 221 -0.41 -10.59 15.19
C LYS A 221 -1.20 -10.48 13.89
N TYR A 222 -0.64 -9.87 12.85
CA TYR A 222 -1.41 -9.54 11.65
C TYR A 222 -0.79 -10.16 10.42
N MET A 223 -1.65 -10.80 9.61
CA MET A 223 -1.30 -11.36 8.31
C MET A 223 -2.34 -10.95 7.28
N ASP A 224 -1.90 -10.56 6.09
CA ASP A 224 -2.74 -10.29 4.93
C ASP A 224 -2.33 -11.18 3.76
N PHE A 225 -3.33 -11.68 3.03
CA PHE A 225 -3.17 -12.42 1.79
C PHE A 225 -3.82 -11.62 0.66
N THR A 226 -3.03 -11.14 -0.28
CA THR A 226 -3.50 -10.29 -1.38
C THR A 226 -3.36 -10.99 -2.73
N LEU A 227 -4.27 -10.71 -3.65
CA LEU A 227 -4.20 -11.19 -5.03
C LEU A 227 -3.03 -10.54 -5.77
N LEU A 228 -2.41 -11.30 -6.68
CA LEU A 228 -1.51 -10.72 -7.68
C LEU A 228 -2.30 -9.81 -8.62
N ASN A 229 -1.89 -8.56 -8.75
CA ASN A 229 -2.53 -7.62 -9.68
C ASN A 229 -1.84 -7.67 -11.05
N LEU A 230 -2.52 -8.24 -12.03
CA LEU A 230 -1.97 -8.40 -13.39
C LEU A 230 -1.91 -7.11 -14.21
N ALA A 231 -2.53 -6.03 -13.75
CA ALA A 231 -2.49 -4.75 -14.46
C ALA A 231 -1.07 -4.23 -14.72
N SER A 232 -0.13 -4.60 -13.88
CA SER A 232 1.28 -4.16 -13.96
C SER A 232 2.26 -5.30 -14.24
N VAL A 233 1.77 -6.53 -14.40
CA VAL A 233 2.57 -7.72 -14.74
C VAL A 233 2.18 -8.16 -16.14
N THR A 234 2.77 -7.50 -17.13
CA THR A 234 2.27 -7.49 -18.51
C THR A 234 2.48 -8.78 -19.30
N ASN A 235 3.44 -9.60 -18.91
CA ASN A 235 3.75 -10.89 -19.55
C ASN A 235 2.88 -12.07 -19.06
N ILE A 236 1.96 -11.83 -18.10
CA ILE A 236 1.04 -12.84 -17.61
C ILE A 236 -0.34 -12.60 -18.23
N ASP A 237 -0.91 -13.63 -18.83
CA ASP A 237 -2.25 -13.59 -19.41
C ASP A 237 -3.33 -13.54 -18.31
N ARG A 238 -4.47 -12.98 -18.64
CA ARG A 238 -5.62 -12.82 -17.77
C ARG A 238 -6.17 -14.16 -17.24
N SER A 239 -6.04 -15.25 -18.00
CA SER A 239 -6.40 -16.61 -17.57
C SER A 239 -5.66 -17.07 -16.31
N TYR A 240 -4.64 -16.32 -15.87
CA TYR A 240 -4.02 -16.55 -14.58
C TYR A 240 -5.02 -16.46 -13.42
N TYR A 241 -6.05 -15.63 -13.54
CA TYR A 241 -7.06 -15.49 -12.49
C TYR A 241 -7.96 -16.72 -12.33
N ASP A 242 -8.07 -17.59 -13.34
CA ASP A 242 -8.82 -18.86 -13.25
C ASP A 242 -8.25 -19.77 -12.17
N PHE A 243 -6.95 -19.63 -11.89
CA PHE A 243 -6.28 -20.36 -10.81
C PHE A 243 -6.96 -20.14 -9.45
N TYR A 244 -7.38 -18.92 -9.12
CA TYR A 244 -8.02 -18.61 -7.83
C TYR A 244 -9.42 -19.21 -7.69
N GLN A 245 -9.98 -19.78 -8.78
CA GLN A 245 -11.25 -20.49 -8.80
C GLN A 245 -11.07 -22.02 -8.89
N SER A 246 -9.83 -22.48 -8.97
CA SER A 246 -9.53 -23.91 -9.09
C SER A 246 -9.88 -24.68 -7.82
N SER A 247 -10.17 -25.99 -7.97
CA SER A 247 -10.43 -26.89 -6.84
C SER A 247 -9.23 -26.99 -5.89
N HIS A 248 -8.01 -26.95 -6.43
CA HIS A 248 -6.79 -26.98 -5.62
C HIS A 248 -6.67 -25.71 -4.75
N PHE A 249 -6.95 -24.55 -5.31
CA PHE A 249 -6.95 -23.31 -4.54
C PHE A 249 -8.04 -23.31 -3.46
N SER A 250 -9.24 -23.78 -3.80
CA SER A 250 -10.36 -23.91 -2.85
C SER A 250 -10.03 -24.86 -1.70
N TYR A 251 -9.33 -25.94 -1.97
CA TYR A 251 -8.85 -26.89 -0.94
C TYR A 251 -7.90 -26.18 0.04
N VAL A 252 -6.91 -25.47 -0.46
CA VAL A 252 -5.95 -24.73 0.41
C VAL A 252 -6.64 -23.60 1.17
N LEU A 253 -7.68 -22.96 0.62
CA LEU A 253 -8.48 -22.00 1.36
C LEU A 253 -9.21 -22.64 2.55
N SER A 254 -9.70 -23.88 2.40
CA SER A 254 -10.30 -24.62 3.51
C SER A 254 -9.27 -24.94 4.60
N GLU A 255 -8.08 -25.39 4.22
CA GLU A 255 -6.96 -25.62 5.16
C GLU A 255 -6.55 -24.32 5.87
N LEU A 256 -6.55 -23.20 5.14
CA LEU A 256 -6.26 -21.87 5.70
C LEU A 256 -7.31 -21.49 6.75
N ASP A 257 -8.61 -21.69 6.45
CA ASP A 257 -9.69 -21.40 7.39
C ASP A 257 -9.58 -22.24 8.67
N ASP A 258 -9.28 -23.53 8.53
CA ASP A 258 -9.04 -24.42 9.65
C ASP A 258 -7.83 -23.99 10.47
N THR A 259 -6.76 -23.55 9.79
CA THR A 259 -5.56 -23.06 10.47
C THR A 259 -5.82 -21.77 11.22
N ILE A 260 -6.51 -20.80 10.62
CA ILE A 260 -6.88 -19.54 11.27
C ILE A 260 -7.72 -19.80 12.53
N ASN A 261 -8.68 -20.74 12.47
CA ASN A 261 -9.51 -21.11 13.61
C ASN A 261 -8.69 -21.71 14.77
N LYS A 262 -7.61 -22.42 14.45
CA LYS A 262 -6.69 -23.03 15.43
C LYS A 262 -5.60 -22.07 15.92
N THR A 263 -5.47 -20.89 15.30
CA THR A 263 -4.42 -19.91 15.57
C THR A 263 -5.03 -18.54 15.92
N PRO A 264 -5.79 -18.42 17.02
CA PRO A 264 -6.55 -17.22 17.37
C PRO A 264 -5.70 -16.00 17.73
N SER A 265 -4.40 -16.19 17.96
CA SER A 265 -3.42 -15.12 18.22
C SER A 265 -3.10 -14.32 16.95
N VAL A 266 -3.29 -14.89 15.75
CA VAL A 266 -3.07 -14.25 14.45
C VAL A 266 -4.38 -13.79 13.84
N LEU A 267 -4.45 -12.52 13.49
CA LEU A 267 -5.58 -11.93 12.79
C LEU A 267 -5.26 -11.80 11.30
N VAL A 268 -5.89 -12.62 10.49
CA VAL A 268 -5.87 -12.47 9.03
C VAL A 268 -6.87 -11.35 8.68
N THR A 269 -6.37 -10.19 8.26
CA THR A 269 -7.19 -8.99 8.09
C THR A 269 -7.66 -8.78 6.65
N GLU A 270 -6.95 -9.37 5.68
CA GLU A 270 -7.35 -9.42 4.28
C GLU A 270 -7.10 -10.81 3.71
N ARG A 271 -8.13 -11.42 3.12
CA ARG A 271 -8.10 -12.70 2.42
C ARG A 271 -9.21 -12.80 1.38
N ASN A 272 -9.48 -11.69 0.71
CA ASN A 272 -10.55 -11.65 -0.28
C ASN A 272 -10.01 -12.06 -1.65
N PHE A 273 -10.23 -13.32 -2.00
CA PHE A 273 -9.94 -13.87 -3.33
C PHE A 273 -11.18 -13.92 -4.22
N ARG A 274 -12.33 -13.40 -3.73
CA ARG A 274 -13.53 -13.25 -4.54
C ARG A 274 -13.45 -11.95 -5.31
N THR A 275 -13.74 -12.08 -6.52
CA THR A 275 -13.78 -11.01 -7.49
C THR A 275 -15.24 -10.67 -7.73
N ASP A 276 -15.76 -9.63 -7.08
CA ASP A 276 -17.09 -9.10 -7.36
C ASP A 276 -17.08 -8.24 -8.63
N ASN A 277 -17.79 -8.64 -9.64
CA ASN A 277 -17.88 -7.99 -10.94
C ASN A 277 -18.55 -6.63 -10.89
N ASN A 278 -17.84 -5.63 -10.42
CA ASN A 278 -18.36 -4.28 -10.50
C ASN A 278 -17.22 -3.26 -10.49
N PHE A 279 -16.69 -2.97 -11.69
CA PHE A 279 -15.59 -2.02 -11.87
C PHE A 279 -15.90 -0.61 -11.32
N GLN A 280 -17.19 -0.23 -11.19
CA GLN A 280 -17.61 1.02 -10.55
C GLN A 280 -17.25 1.08 -9.08
N LYS A 281 -16.91 -0.03 -8.46
CA LYS A 281 -16.44 -0.09 -7.07
C LYS A 281 -14.98 0.29 -6.89
N CYS A 282 -14.18 0.48 -7.94
CA CYS A 282 -12.81 0.96 -7.76
C CYS A 282 -12.81 2.40 -7.24
N PRO A 283 -12.53 2.64 -5.95
CA PRO A 283 -12.56 3.97 -5.36
C PRO A 283 -11.27 4.75 -5.59
N TYR A 284 -10.22 4.11 -6.06
CA TYR A 284 -8.87 4.65 -6.07
C TYR A 284 -8.73 5.98 -6.81
N PRO A 285 -9.36 6.21 -7.97
CA PRO A 285 -9.25 7.50 -8.65
C PRO A 285 -9.75 8.71 -7.83
N TRP A 286 -10.53 8.45 -6.75
CA TRP A 286 -11.08 9.49 -5.85
C TRP A 286 -10.51 9.49 -4.45
N THR A 287 -9.85 8.41 -4.03
CA THR A 287 -9.51 8.19 -2.61
C THR A 287 -8.05 7.85 -2.35
N HIS A 288 -7.35 7.26 -3.33
CA HIS A 288 -5.97 6.78 -3.16
C HIS A 288 -5.07 7.46 -4.18
N PHE A 289 -4.32 8.42 -3.70
CA PHE A 289 -3.43 9.22 -4.54
C PHE A 289 -1.99 8.83 -4.28
N TYR A 290 -1.32 8.43 -5.35
CA TYR A 290 0.08 8.04 -5.32
C TYR A 290 0.95 9.16 -5.87
N ILE A 291 1.88 9.66 -5.06
CA ILE A 291 2.85 10.68 -5.44
C ILE A 291 4.20 10.00 -5.59
N CYS A 292 4.71 9.94 -6.79
CA CYS A 292 6.01 9.36 -7.11
C CYS A 292 7.17 10.21 -6.56
N TRP A 293 8.32 9.59 -6.35
CA TRP A 293 9.52 10.26 -5.85
C TRP A 293 9.95 11.51 -6.64
N ASN A 294 9.62 11.56 -7.92
CA ASN A 294 9.89 12.68 -8.83
C ASN A 294 8.73 13.68 -8.96
N GLY A 295 7.73 13.59 -8.08
CA GLY A 295 6.61 14.52 -7.96
C GLY A 295 5.43 14.28 -8.90
N TYR A 296 5.47 13.29 -9.79
CA TYR A 296 4.30 12.97 -10.60
C TYR A 296 3.22 12.27 -9.80
N ILE A 297 1.95 12.56 -10.12
CA ILE A 297 0.81 11.81 -9.58
C ILE A 297 0.43 10.71 -10.57
N ALA A 298 0.50 9.46 -10.08
CA ALA A 298 0.03 8.28 -10.80
C ALA A 298 -1.43 7.93 -10.42
N PRO A 299 -2.17 7.25 -11.31
CA PRO A 299 -3.58 6.91 -11.07
C PRO A 299 -3.83 6.00 -9.87
N CYS A 300 -2.91 5.06 -9.60
CA CYS A 300 -3.01 4.13 -8.48
C CYS A 300 -1.64 3.53 -8.11
N CYS A 301 -1.60 2.86 -6.96
CA CYS A 301 -0.39 2.23 -6.45
C CYS A 301 0.00 0.93 -7.17
N ALA A 302 -0.91 0.29 -7.90
CA ALA A 302 -0.61 -0.93 -8.64
C ALA A 302 0.21 -0.66 -9.91
N LYS A 303 0.05 0.52 -10.51
CA LYS A 303 0.76 0.95 -11.73
C LYS A 303 1.29 2.38 -11.56
N PRO A 304 2.24 2.63 -10.64
CA PRO A 304 2.71 4.00 -10.39
C PRO A 304 3.85 4.36 -11.37
N PHE A 305 3.57 4.27 -12.67
CA PHE A 305 4.52 4.51 -13.75
C PHE A 305 4.18 5.80 -14.51
N PRO A 306 4.81 6.96 -14.17
CA PRO A 306 4.50 8.23 -14.81
C PRO A 306 4.73 8.26 -16.32
N LYS A 307 5.61 7.40 -16.85
CA LYS A 307 5.83 7.27 -18.31
C LYS A 307 4.66 6.58 -19.02
N GLU A 308 3.89 5.76 -18.31
CA GLU A 308 2.67 5.16 -18.87
C GLU A 308 1.50 6.15 -18.80
N LEU A 309 1.24 6.66 -17.59
CA LEU A 309 0.18 7.64 -17.35
C LEU A 309 0.49 8.47 -16.11
N ASN A 310 0.40 9.79 -16.24
CA ASN A 310 0.46 10.71 -15.12
C ASN A 310 -0.54 11.86 -15.31
N PHE A 311 -0.85 12.57 -14.23
CA PHE A 311 -1.79 13.70 -14.25
C PHE A 311 -1.13 15.04 -13.96
N GLY A 312 0.19 15.09 -13.96
CA GLY A 312 0.98 16.28 -13.70
C GLY A 312 1.92 16.12 -12.51
N ASN A 313 2.71 17.15 -12.26
CA ASN A 313 3.81 17.14 -11.29
C ASN A 313 3.58 18.16 -10.18
N VAL A 314 3.57 17.68 -8.92
CA VAL A 314 3.31 18.50 -7.72
C VAL A 314 4.50 19.37 -7.30
N PHE A 315 5.66 19.18 -7.89
CA PHE A 315 6.77 20.09 -7.66
C PHE A 315 6.57 21.46 -8.37
N ASN A 316 5.73 21.47 -9.42
CA ASN A 316 5.49 22.65 -10.24
C ASN A 316 4.19 23.38 -9.86
N THR A 317 3.26 22.71 -9.16
CA THR A 317 1.96 23.28 -8.77
C THR A 317 1.41 22.58 -7.54
N LYS A 318 0.33 23.12 -6.96
CA LYS A 318 -0.33 22.50 -5.79
C LYS A 318 -0.90 21.13 -6.13
N VAL A 319 -0.84 20.20 -5.17
CA VAL A 319 -1.41 18.86 -5.27
C VAL A 319 -2.88 18.91 -5.71
N ILE A 320 -3.68 19.78 -5.12
CA ILE A 320 -5.12 19.88 -5.44
C ILE A 320 -5.36 20.29 -6.90
N ASN A 321 -4.47 21.07 -7.51
CA ASN A 321 -4.58 21.48 -8.91
C ASN A 321 -4.33 20.27 -9.82
N VAL A 322 -3.29 19.48 -9.56
CA VAL A 322 -3.01 18.24 -10.29
C VAL A 322 -4.18 17.26 -10.14
N LEU A 323 -4.68 17.07 -8.94
CA LEU A 323 -5.81 16.17 -8.69
C LEU A 323 -7.11 16.60 -9.40
N ASN A 324 -7.27 17.87 -9.72
CA ASN A 324 -8.43 18.40 -10.42
C ASN A 324 -8.09 18.91 -11.84
N ASP A 325 -6.94 18.52 -12.38
CA ASP A 325 -6.62 18.80 -13.77
C ASP A 325 -7.63 18.18 -14.73
N THR A 326 -7.68 18.70 -15.94
CA THR A 326 -8.62 18.25 -16.97
C THR A 326 -8.39 16.79 -17.34
N SER A 327 -7.14 16.33 -17.41
CA SER A 327 -6.76 14.96 -17.73
C SER A 327 -7.27 13.99 -16.66
N TYR A 328 -7.08 14.32 -15.38
CA TYR A 328 -7.54 13.46 -14.28
C TYR A 328 -9.08 13.45 -14.16
N LYS A 329 -9.72 14.60 -14.37
CA LYS A 329 -11.20 14.67 -14.44
C LYS A 329 -11.74 13.82 -15.60
N ARG A 330 -11.08 13.83 -16.78
CA ARG A 330 -11.43 12.99 -17.91
C ARG A 330 -11.29 11.51 -17.58
N PHE A 331 -10.19 11.11 -16.93
CA PHE A 331 -9.98 9.73 -16.46
C PHE A 331 -11.11 9.27 -15.53
N ARG A 332 -11.50 10.10 -14.54
CA ARG A 332 -12.63 9.79 -13.66
C ARG A 332 -13.96 9.75 -14.38
N SER A 333 -14.15 10.55 -15.43
CA SER A 333 -15.40 10.58 -16.18
C SER A 333 -15.68 9.29 -16.95
N LEU A 334 -14.65 8.54 -17.35
CA LEU A 334 -14.78 7.22 -17.97
C LEU A 334 -15.52 6.26 -17.04
N TRP A 335 -15.16 6.23 -15.77
CA TRP A 335 -15.78 5.40 -14.74
C TRP A 335 -17.28 5.69 -14.57
N TYR A 336 -17.69 6.96 -14.61
CA TYR A 336 -19.11 7.30 -14.58
C TYR A 336 -19.88 6.95 -15.85
N LYS A 337 -19.18 6.77 -16.96
CA LYS A 337 -19.75 6.31 -18.23
C LYS A 337 -19.73 4.79 -18.38
N ASN A 338 -19.32 4.05 -17.35
CA ASN A 338 -19.10 2.62 -17.38
C ASN A 338 -18.07 2.17 -18.45
N ILE A 339 -17.03 2.98 -18.64
CA ILE A 339 -15.92 2.69 -19.54
C ILE A 339 -14.69 2.41 -18.68
N THR A 340 -14.15 1.20 -18.77
CA THR A 340 -12.86 0.86 -18.15
C THR A 340 -11.75 1.59 -18.90
N PRO A 341 -10.94 2.42 -18.22
CA PRO A 341 -9.75 2.99 -18.86
C PRO A 341 -8.76 1.89 -19.27
N ASP A 342 -8.14 2.01 -20.46
CA ASP A 342 -7.13 1.05 -20.93
C ASP A 342 -5.99 0.84 -19.93
N PHE A 343 -5.64 1.89 -19.21
CA PHE A 343 -4.69 1.83 -18.11
C PHE A 343 -5.06 0.78 -17.04
N CYS A 344 -6.33 0.50 -16.84
CA CYS A 344 -6.84 -0.43 -15.83
C CYS A 344 -7.04 -1.85 -16.36
N ASP A 345 -6.61 -2.14 -17.59
CA ASP A 345 -6.69 -3.48 -18.17
C ASP A 345 -6.00 -4.52 -17.27
N LYS A 346 -6.56 -5.72 -17.21
CA LYS A 346 -6.14 -6.84 -16.34
C LYS A 346 -6.14 -6.56 -14.83
N CYS A 347 -6.69 -5.43 -14.36
CA CYS A 347 -6.80 -5.17 -12.94
C CYS A 347 -7.93 -6.00 -12.31
N HIS A 348 -7.64 -6.77 -11.26
CA HIS A 348 -8.63 -7.61 -10.59
C HIS A 348 -9.82 -6.82 -9.99
N PHE A 349 -9.70 -5.51 -9.77
CA PHE A 349 -10.82 -4.68 -9.32
C PHE A 349 -11.81 -4.31 -10.45
N VAL A 350 -11.42 -4.42 -11.71
CA VAL A 350 -12.22 -3.90 -12.82
C VAL A 350 -12.50 -4.91 -13.91
N ASP A 351 -11.92 -6.09 -13.82
CA ASP A 351 -11.84 -7.01 -14.94
C ASP A 351 -12.26 -8.42 -14.62
N LEU A 352 -13.33 -8.54 -13.88
CA LEU A 352 -13.74 -9.77 -13.26
C LEU A 352 -14.76 -10.57 -14.08
N GLU A 353 -15.37 -9.96 -15.10
CA GLU A 353 -16.26 -10.69 -16.02
C GLU A 353 -15.53 -11.73 -16.86
N SER A 354 -14.24 -11.56 -17.08
CA SER A 354 -13.41 -12.51 -17.82
C SER A 354 -12.96 -13.72 -17.01
N ILE A 355 -13.27 -13.76 -15.72
CA ILE A 355 -12.94 -14.86 -14.82
C ILE A 355 -14.09 -15.87 -14.71
N LYS A 356 -15.19 -15.68 -15.42
CA LYS A 356 -16.33 -16.63 -15.46
C LYS A 356 -16.12 -17.72 -16.49
#